data_2c0ccf6d206fc1b28dc00bcc88074b15
#
_entry.id   2c0ccf6d206fc1b28dc00bcc88074b15
#
_cell.length_a   1.000
_cell.length_b   1.000
_cell.length_c   1.000
_cell.angle_alpha   90.00
_cell.angle_beta   90.00
_cell.angle_gamma   90.00
#
_symmetry.space_group_name_H-M   'P 1'
#
loop_
_entity.id
_entity.type
_entity.pdbx_description
1 polymer ?
#
loop_
_entity_poly.entity_id
_entity_poly.type
_entity_poly.pdbx_seq_one_letter_code
_entity_poly.pdbx_strand_id
1 'polypeptide(L)'
;MADQVVTITQDSINYPLQKIQWDWLSATGGAVDSDAEGWYCGKIVKVSLASDSGGTAPTNLYDVTIEDQDGLDVLSGNGANVTAAATVYINDPTKTLWVRSNVLTLKVANAGDEKGGVVTLYILRA
;
A
#
# COMPACT_ATOMS: atom_id res chain seq x y z
N MET A 1 23.13 2.79 -8.06
CA MET A 1 21.81 2.21 -7.78
C MET A 1 20.94 3.25 -7.11
N ALA A 2 19.71 3.36 -7.56
CA ALA A 2 18.76 4.27 -6.93
C ALA A 2 18.07 3.59 -5.75
N ASP A 3 17.93 4.34 -4.67
CA ASP A 3 17.14 3.91 -3.52
C ASP A 3 15.66 4.24 -3.75
N GLN A 4 14.79 3.55 -3.02
CA GLN A 4 13.38 3.90 -3.02
C GLN A 4 13.16 5.33 -2.50
N VAL A 5 12.12 5.97 -2.99
CA VAL A 5 11.62 7.24 -2.47
C VAL A 5 10.16 7.06 -2.12
N VAL A 6 9.80 7.29 -0.86
CA VAL A 6 8.42 7.13 -0.42
C VAL A 6 8.01 8.33 0.42
N THR A 7 6.89 8.94 0.04
CA THR A 7 6.26 9.99 0.83
C THR A 7 5.00 9.43 1.47
N ILE A 8 4.95 9.46 2.80
CA ILE A 8 3.82 8.94 3.57
C ILE A 8 2.99 10.10 4.08
N THR A 9 1.70 10.07 3.79
CA THR A 9 0.73 11.03 4.30
C THR A 9 -0.30 10.29 5.13
N GLN A 10 -0.56 10.77 6.35
CA GLN A 10 -1.55 10.17 7.23
C GLN A 10 -2.56 11.22 7.66
N ASP A 11 -3.84 10.84 7.64
CA ASP A 11 -4.93 11.67 8.12
C ASP A 11 -5.78 10.82 9.06
N SER A 12 -5.76 11.18 10.34
CA SER A 12 -6.57 10.55 11.39
C SER A 12 -7.50 11.56 12.07
N ILE A 13 -7.61 12.76 11.51
CA ILE A 13 -8.43 13.82 12.07
C ILE A 13 -9.91 13.51 11.89
N ASN A 14 -10.25 12.89 10.77
CA ASN A 14 -11.64 12.60 10.42
C ASN A 14 -12.09 11.27 11.03
N TYR A 15 -12.17 11.23 12.34
CA TYR A 15 -12.76 10.10 13.04
C TYR A 15 -14.20 9.85 12.50
N PRO A 16 -14.58 8.61 12.22
CA PRO A 16 -13.92 7.35 12.55
C PRO A 16 -12.98 6.79 11.47
N LEU A 17 -12.78 7.49 10.36
CA LEU A 17 -11.88 7.00 9.30
C LEU A 17 -10.47 7.50 9.48
N GLN A 18 -9.52 6.59 9.32
CA GLN A 18 -8.10 6.88 9.28
C GLN A 18 -7.59 6.58 7.87
N LYS A 19 -6.85 7.51 7.28
CA LYS A 19 -6.30 7.37 5.94
C LYS A 19 -4.79 7.33 6.01
N ILE A 20 -4.17 6.38 5.29
CA ILE A 20 -2.74 6.29 5.11
C ILE A 20 -2.46 6.22 3.62
N GLN A 21 -1.57 7.06 3.14
CA GLN A 21 -1.19 7.09 1.72
C GLN A 21 0.31 6.99 1.60
N TRP A 22 0.77 6.02 0.80
CA TRP A 22 2.15 5.90 0.36
C TRP A 22 2.25 6.30 -1.10
N ASP A 23 2.97 7.39 -1.38
CA ASP A 23 3.36 7.76 -2.74
C ASP A 23 4.76 7.22 -2.93
N TRP A 24 4.90 6.16 -3.71
CA TRP A 24 6.12 5.37 -3.76
C TRP A 24 6.80 5.42 -5.13
N LEU A 25 8.13 5.38 -5.10
CA LEU A 25 8.99 5.14 -6.25
C LEU A 25 9.93 4.00 -5.86
N SER A 26 9.97 2.94 -6.66
CA SER A 26 10.77 1.77 -6.34
C SER A 26 12.26 2.03 -6.47
N ALA A 27 13.04 1.26 -5.72
CA ALA A 27 14.49 1.19 -5.89
C ALA A 27 14.85 0.50 -7.21
N THR A 28 16.11 0.55 -7.57
CA THR A 28 16.65 -0.31 -8.62
C THR A 28 16.39 -1.78 -8.23
N GLY A 29 15.73 -2.51 -9.11
CA GLY A 29 15.27 -3.87 -8.82
C GLY A 29 13.76 -3.96 -8.55
N GLY A 30 13.08 -2.84 -8.38
CA GLY A 30 11.62 -2.81 -8.33
C GLY A 30 10.99 -3.05 -6.98
N ALA A 31 11.74 -2.87 -5.88
CA ALA A 31 11.23 -3.11 -4.53
C ALA A 31 10.94 -1.81 -3.78
N VAL A 32 9.94 -1.87 -2.91
CA VAL A 32 9.66 -0.86 -1.89
C VAL A 32 9.47 -1.58 -0.56
N ASP A 33 10.01 -1.00 0.50
CA ASP A 33 9.81 -1.44 1.88
C ASP A 33 9.76 -0.19 2.75
N SER A 34 8.56 0.20 3.18
CA SER A 34 8.35 1.48 3.85
C SER A 34 7.36 1.35 5.00
N ASP A 35 7.81 1.75 6.19
CA ASP A 35 7.02 1.69 7.42
C ASP A 35 6.23 2.97 7.63
N ALA A 36 4.94 2.86 7.83
CA ALA A 36 4.11 3.93 8.36
C ALA A 36 3.86 3.65 9.84
N GLU A 37 4.45 4.46 10.70
CA GLU A 37 4.33 4.30 12.15
C GLU A 37 3.14 5.06 12.69
N GLY A 38 2.46 4.50 13.69
CA GLY A 38 1.30 5.09 14.32
C GLY A 38 0.58 4.07 15.15
N TRP A 39 -0.69 4.29 15.40
CA TRP A 39 -1.55 3.31 16.04
C TRP A 39 -2.75 3.04 15.15
N TYR A 40 -2.84 1.82 14.66
CA TYR A 40 -3.87 1.41 13.72
C TYR A 40 -4.72 0.33 14.38
N CYS A 41 -6.01 0.62 14.54
CA CYS A 41 -6.93 -0.31 15.16
C CYS A 41 -8.29 -0.18 14.48
N GLY A 42 -8.74 -1.22 13.81
CA GLY A 42 -10.03 -1.22 13.17
C GLY A 42 -10.10 -2.11 11.94
N LYS A 43 -11.08 -1.83 11.11
CA LYS A 43 -11.34 -2.59 9.90
C LYS A 43 -10.91 -1.81 8.66
N ILE A 44 -10.18 -2.46 7.78
CA ILE A 44 -9.88 -1.89 6.47
C ILE A 44 -11.16 -1.92 5.63
N VAL A 45 -11.58 -0.73 5.17
CA VAL A 45 -12.81 -0.60 4.40
C VAL A 45 -12.58 -0.30 2.93
N LYS A 46 -11.39 0.19 2.59
CA LYS A 46 -11.04 0.48 1.21
C LYS A 46 -9.53 0.55 1.04
N VAL A 47 -9.04 -0.02 -0.05
CA VAL A 47 -7.65 0.12 -0.48
C VAL A 47 -7.65 0.55 -1.94
N SER A 48 -6.81 1.50 -2.29
CA SER A 48 -6.61 1.93 -3.66
C SER A 48 -5.16 1.68 -4.05
N LEU A 49 -4.97 0.96 -5.14
CA LEU A 49 -3.65 0.65 -5.70
C LEU A 49 -3.56 1.32 -7.07
N ALA A 50 -3.02 2.54 -7.09
CA ALA A 50 -2.87 3.33 -8.30
C ALA A 50 -1.45 3.18 -8.83
N SER A 51 -1.33 2.99 -10.14
CA SER A 51 -0.05 2.93 -10.84
C SER A 51 0.22 4.24 -11.54
N ASP A 52 1.47 4.70 -11.53
CA ASP A 52 1.88 5.84 -12.36
C ASP A 52 1.71 5.50 -13.84
N SER A 53 1.65 6.53 -14.67
CA SER A 53 1.61 6.39 -16.12
C SER A 53 2.90 6.93 -16.74
N GLY A 54 3.15 6.59 -18.00
CA GLY A 54 4.32 7.06 -18.71
C GLY A 54 5.61 6.38 -18.28
N GLY A 55 6.68 7.16 -18.17
CA GLY A 55 8.02 6.63 -17.91
C GLY A 55 8.20 5.97 -16.55
N THR A 56 7.37 6.30 -15.57
CA THR A 56 7.41 5.69 -14.23
C THR A 56 6.32 4.66 -14.00
N ALA A 57 5.59 4.26 -15.05
CA ALA A 57 4.58 3.19 -14.93
C ALA A 57 5.25 1.89 -14.50
N PRO A 58 4.73 1.22 -13.44
CA PRO A 58 5.32 -0.04 -13.00
C PRO A 58 5.13 -1.15 -14.03
N THR A 59 5.93 -2.19 -13.91
CA THR A 59 5.76 -3.42 -14.68
C THR A 59 4.39 -4.01 -14.38
N ASN A 60 3.66 -4.38 -15.40
CA ASN A 60 2.34 -4.98 -15.23
C ASN A 60 2.42 -6.26 -14.37
N LEU A 61 1.41 -6.46 -13.53
CA LEU A 61 1.34 -7.59 -12.59
C LEU A 61 2.40 -7.52 -11.48
N TYR A 62 2.70 -6.31 -11.02
CA TYR A 62 3.54 -6.14 -9.83
C TYR A 62 2.75 -6.51 -8.57
N ASP A 63 3.46 -6.67 -7.46
CA ASP A 63 2.87 -7.19 -6.23
C ASP A 63 2.93 -6.14 -5.12
N VAL A 64 1.83 -5.99 -4.39
CA VAL A 64 1.72 -5.11 -3.23
C VAL A 64 1.28 -5.91 -2.02
N THR A 65 1.99 -5.76 -0.91
CA THR A 65 1.57 -6.26 0.40
C THR A 65 1.63 -5.12 1.41
N ILE A 66 0.79 -5.20 2.43
CA ILE A 66 0.85 -4.29 3.57
C ILE A 66 0.89 -5.17 4.81
N GLU A 67 2.05 -5.19 5.47
CA GLU A 67 2.28 -6.06 6.62
C GLU A 67 2.07 -5.32 7.92
N ASP A 68 1.42 -5.97 8.88
CA ASP A 68 1.30 -5.47 10.23
C ASP A 68 2.55 -5.79 11.06
N GLN A 69 2.53 -5.46 12.36
CA GLN A 69 3.66 -5.68 13.25
C GLN A 69 4.04 -7.15 13.42
N ASP A 70 3.13 -8.06 13.09
CA ASP A 70 3.35 -9.51 13.16
C ASP A 70 3.77 -10.11 11.82
N GLY A 71 3.95 -9.29 10.79
CA GLY A 71 4.34 -9.73 9.46
C GLY A 71 3.20 -10.28 8.62
N LEU A 72 1.96 -10.09 9.04
CA LEU A 72 0.79 -10.56 8.32
C LEU A 72 0.34 -9.54 7.27
N ASP A 73 0.13 -10.01 6.03
CA ASP A 73 -0.40 -9.15 4.97
C ASP A 73 -1.89 -8.85 5.22
N VAL A 74 -2.18 -7.62 5.56
CA VAL A 74 -3.56 -7.18 5.85
C VAL A 74 -4.46 -7.14 4.62
N LEU A 75 -3.88 -7.24 3.42
CA LEU A 75 -4.63 -7.36 2.17
C LEU A 75 -4.96 -8.83 1.82
N SER A 76 -4.53 -9.78 2.63
CA SER A 76 -4.79 -11.23 2.42
C SER A 76 -4.42 -11.72 1.03
N GLY A 77 -3.31 -11.24 0.47
CA GLY A 77 -2.84 -11.61 -0.87
C GLY A 77 -3.58 -10.92 -2.02
N ASN A 78 -4.54 -10.05 -1.75
CA ASN A 78 -5.34 -9.40 -2.81
C ASN A 78 -4.62 -8.24 -3.50
N GLY A 79 -3.42 -7.90 -3.05
CA GLY A 79 -2.54 -6.96 -3.73
C GLY A 79 -1.55 -7.62 -4.69
N ALA A 80 -1.67 -8.92 -4.96
CA ALA A 80 -0.83 -9.61 -5.92
C ALA A 80 -1.27 -9.35 -7.35
N ASN A 81 -0.32 -9.32 -8.27
CA ASN A 81 -0.56 -9.18 -9.71
C ASN A 81 -1.39 -7.94 -10.06
N VAL A 82 -0.97 -6.79 -9.57
CA VAL A 82 -1.66 -5.53 -9.82
C VAL A 82 -1.48 -5.10 -11.27
N THR A 83 -2.57 -4.76 -11.95
CA THR A 83 -2.49 -4.21 -13.29
C THR A 83 -1.92 -2.81 -13.29
N ALA A 84 -1.01 -2.51 -14.21
CA ALA A 84 -0.49 -1.16 -14.39
C ALA A 84 -1.40 -0.29 -15.27
N ALA A 85 -2.46 -0.85 -15.85
CA ALA A 85 -3.31 -0.15 -16.80
C ALA A 85 -4.43 0.66 -16.15
N ALA A 86 -4.74 0.41 -14.87
CA ALA A 86 -5.86 1.06 -14.17
C ALA A 86 -5.62 1.04 -12.66
N THR A 87 -6.34 1.91 -11.95
CA THR A 87 -6.37 1.85 -10.49
C THR A 87 -7.20 0.67 -10.03
N VAL A 88 -6.64 -0.12 -9.14
CA VAL A 88 -7.30 -1.28 -8.54
C VAL A 88 -7.84 -0.88 -7.17
N TYR A 89 -9.10 -1.22 -6.91
CA TYR A 89 -9.73 -0.97 -5.62
C TYR A 89 -10.05 -2.29 -4.93
N ILE A 90 -9.71 -2.36 -3.64
CA ILE A 90 -10.13 -3.46 -2.77
C ILE A 90 -11.08 -2.83 -1.75
N ASN A 91 -12.37 -3.06 -1.92
CA ASN A 91 -13.41 -2.51 -1.05
C ASN A 91 -14.38 -3.59 -0.53
N ASP A 92 -14.02 -4.84 -0.71
CA ASP A 92 -14.78 -5.98 -0.21
C ASP A 92 -14.28 -6.32 1.20
N PRO A 93 -15.13 -6.25 2.24
CA PRO A 93 -14.71 -6.51 3.61
C PRO A 93 -14.25 -7.95 3.87
N THR A 94 -14.51 -8.87 2.94
CA THR A 94 -14.04 -10.25 3.05
C THR A 94 -12.61 -10.43 2.54
N LYS A 95 -12.04 -9.42 1.88
CA LYS A 95 -10.72 -9.50 1.26
C LYS A 95 -9.61 -8.82 2.06
N THR A 96 -9.95 -8.22 3.18
CA THR A 96 -8.99 -7.55 4.04
C THR A 96 -9.18 -7.98 5.48
N LEU A 97 -8.14 -7.82 6.27
CA LEU A 97 -8.14 -8.23 7.66
C LEU A 97 -8.44 -7.07 8.59
N TRP A 98 -8.88 -7.38 9.80
CA TRP A 98 -8.88 -6.42 10.90
C TRP A 98 -7.45 -6.11 11.28
N VAL A 99 -7.19 -4.85 11.60
CA VAL A 99 -5.85 -4.35 11.93
C VAL A 99 -5.79 -3.98 13.39
N ARG A 100 -4.73 -4.40 14.06
CA ARG A 100 -4.29 -3.87 15.34
C ARG A 100 -2.76 -3.88 15.31
N SER A 101 -2.18 -2.71 15.09
CA SER A 101 -0.75 -2.64 14.80
C SER A 101 -0.20 -1.26 15.13
N ASN A 102 1.07 -1.20 15.54
CA ASN A 102 1.78 0.06 15.71
C ASN A 102 2.61 0.44 14.49
N VAL A 103 2.56 -0.36 13.45
CA VAL A 103 3.23 -0.11 12.18
C VAL A 103 2.49 -0.82 11.06
N LEU A 104 2.42 -0.19 9.89
CA LEU A 104 1.98 -0.84 8.67
C LEU A 104 3.08 -0.63 7.64
N THR A 105 3.61 -1.72 7.11
CA THR A 105 4.74 -1.72 6.19
C THR A 105 4.26 -2.00 4.78
N LEU A 106 4.40 -1.02 3.90
CA LEU A 106 4.16 -1.21 2.47
C LEU A 106 5.35 -1.96 1.88
N LYS A 107 5.06 -3.05 1.18
CA LYS A 107 6.04 -3.76 0.37
C LYS A 107 5.55 -3.86 -1.06
N VAL A 108 6.40 -3.48 -2.00
CA VAL A 108 6.16 -3.63 -3.43
C VAL A 108 7.27 -4.50 -4.00
N ALA A 109 6.90 -5.41 -4.88
CA ALA A 109 7.84 -6.28 -5.57
C ALA A 109 7.51 -6.33 -7.06
N ASN A 110 8.52 -6.55 -7.86
CA ASN A 110 8.38 -6.74 -9.31
C ASN A 110 7.85 -5.51 -10.07
N ALA A 111 8.03 -4.31 -9.50
CA ALA A 111 7.55 -3.09 -10.14
C ALA A 111 8.47 -2.60 -11.27
N GLY A 112 9.68 -3.08 -11.33
CA GLY A 112 10.70 -2.56 -12.25
C GLY A 112 11.51 -1.43 -11.62
N ASP A 113 12.59 -1.04 -12.28
CA ASP A 113 13.53 -0.04 -11.75
C ASP A 113 12.92 1.36 -11.75
N GLU A 114 12.90 2.01 -10.59
CA GLU A 114 12.46 3.40 -10.44
C GLU A 114 11.07 3.65 -11.04
N LYS A 115 10.14 2.77 -10.70
CA LYS A 115 8.73 2.87 -11.09
C LYS A 115 7.89 3.26 -9.89
N GLY A 116 6.71 3.82 -10.12
CA GLY A 116 5.94 4.42 -9.06
C GLY A 116 4.46 4.19 -9.09
N GLY A 117 3.85 4.56 -7.99
CA GLY A 117 2.41 4.50 -7.78
C GLY A 117 2.01 5.10 -6.45
N VAL A 118 0.74 4.98 -6.14
CA VAL A 118 0.18 5.46 -4.88
C VAL A 118 -0.70 4.36 -4.29
N VAL A 119 -0.43 4.01 -3.04
CA VAL A 119 -1.27 3.10 -2.26
C VAL A 119 -1.98 3.90 -1.19
N THR A 120 -3.30 3.81 -1.15
CA THR A 120 -4.12 4.50 -0.16
C THR A 120 -4.96 3.47 0.60
N LEU A 121 -4.90 3.54 1.93
CA LEU A 121 -5.58 2.63 2.83
C LEU A 121 -6.52 3.42 3.74
N TYR A 122 -7.76 2.96 3.84
CA TYR A 122 -8.75 3.55 4.74
C TYR A 122 -9.13 2.53 5.81
N ILE A 123 -8.99 2.93 7.08
CA ILE A 123 -9.33 2.10 8.23
C ILE A 123 -10.50 2.74 8.96
N LEU A 124 -11.57 1.96 9.15
CA LEU A 124 -12.66 2.34 10.04
C LEU A 124 -12.25 1.98 11.45
N ARG A 125 -12.04 3.00 12.27
CA ARG A 125 -11.50 2.83 13.63
C ARG A 125 -12.54 2.18 14.54
N ALA A 126 -12.06 1.26 15.34
CA ALA A 126 -12.89 0.56 16.33
C ALA A 126 -12.63 1.07 17.73
#